data_37b391c9364cb0897d6fdff918c7cfdc
#
_entry.id   37b391c9364cb0897d6fdff918c7cfdc
#
_cell.length_a   1.000
_cell.length_b   1.000
_cell.length_c   1.000
_cell.angle_alpha   90.00
_cell.angle_beta   90.00
_cell.angle_gamma   90.00
#
_symmetry.space_group_name_H-M   'P 1'
#
loop_
_entity.id
_entity.type
_entity.pdbx_description
1 polymer ?
#
loop_
_entity_poly.entity_id
_entity_poly.type
_entity_poly.pdbx_seq_one_letter_code
_entity_poly.pdbx_strand_id
1 'polypeptide(L)'
;LDAALVNLALHEKGLNTTESAVGDNLLTTPWVSDLMRLNKSFIVKRSETTKRSIFKASKDLSAYIHHTITDNQQSIWIAQREGRAKDGLDKTNPALISMLLLNKEKTTSISDYLAQINIIPVAISYEFDPCDQQKAVELATKESTGEYNKKDNEDLNSITRGLLGQKGRIHLEFCPPLKGNFENSKDISLAI
;
A
#
# COMPACT_ATOMS: atom_id res chain seq x y z
N LEU A 1 -6.02 -2.32 -7.59
CA LEU A 1 -7.43 -1.96 -7.68
C LEU A 1 -7.81 -0.95 -6.59
N ASP A 2 -7.43 -1.20 -5.33
CA ASP A 2 -7.81 -0.40 -4.15
C ASP A 2 -7.46 1.09 -4.33
N ALA A 3 -6.24 1.41 -4.75
CA ALA A 3 -5.83 2.78 -5.05
C ALA A 3 -6.74 3.46 -6.11
N ALA A 4 -7.17 2.70 -7.13
CA ALA A 4 -8.05 3.25 -8.16
C ALA A 4 -9.46 3.55 -7.62
N LEU A 5 -9.99 2.70 -6.74
CA LEU A 5 -11.29 2.92 -6.09
C LEU A 5 -11.25 4.10 -5.13
N VAL A 6 -10.18 4.22 -4.34
CA VAL A 6 -9.97 5.38 -3.46
C VAL A 6 -9.92 6.67 -4.28
N ASN A 7 -9.14 6.69 -5.36
CA ASN A 7 -9.02 7.87 -6.22
C ASN A 7 -10.34 8.21 -6.93
N LEU A 8 -11.11 7.20 -7.34
CA LEU A 8 -12.46 7.41 -7.90
C LEU A 8 -13.38 8.06 -6.87
N ALA A 9 -13.44 7.52 -5.65
CA ALA A 9 -14.28 8.05 -4.58
C ALA A 9 -13.89 9.50 -4.19
N LEU A 10 -12.59 9.81 -4.13
CA LEU A 10 -12.11 11.17 -3.89
C LEU A 10 -12.51 12.10 -5.04
N HIS A 11 -12.32 11.67 -6.28
CA HIS A 11 -12.68 12.46 -7.46
C HIS A 11 -14.18 12.76 -7.52
N GLU A 12 -15.05 11.78 -7.25
CA GLU A 12 -16.51 11.97 -7.20
C GLU A 12 -16.95 12.97 -6.11
N LYS A 13 -16.14 13.15 -5.08
CA LYS A 13 -16.35 14.16 -4.03
C LYS A 13 -15.70 15.51 -4.33
N GLY A 14 -15.08 15.68 -5.50
CA GLY A 14 -14.37 16.91 -5.87
C GLY A 14 -13.05 17.11 -5.12
N LEU A 15 -12.49 16.04 -4.56
CA LEU A 15 -11.22 16.06 -3.85
C LEU A 15 -10.06 15.66 -4.77
N ASN A 16 -8.85 16.09 -4.40
CA ASN A 16 -7.64 15.69 -5.12
C ASN A 16 -7.38 14.18 -4.95
N THR A 17 -6.96 13.55 -6.05
CA THR A 17 -6.52 12.15 -6.04
C THR A 17 -5.19 11.99 -5.32
N THR A 18 -4.94 10.81 -4.77
CA THR A 18 -3.70 10.50 -4.05
C THR A 18 -2.56 10.14 -5.01
N GLU A 19 -1.32 10.37 -4.58
CA GLU A 19 -0.16 9.65 -5.13
C GLU A 19 -0.14 8.21 -4.61
N SER A 20 0.30 7.26 -5.44
CA SER A 20 0.27 5.84 -5.09
C SER A 20 1.67 5.23 -5.05
N ALA A 21 1.98 4.50 -3.99
CA ALA A 21 3.21 3.75 -3.86
C ALA A 21 3.16 2.48 -4.73
N VAL A 22 4.11 2.34 -5.66
CA VAL A 22 4.23 1.20 -6.57
C VAL A 22 5.61 0.57 -6.45
N GLY A 23 5.68 -0.75 -6.29
CA GLY A 23 6.96 -1.46 -6.27
C GLY A 23 7.62 -1.49 -7.65
N ASP A 24 8.95 -1.38 -7.68
CA ASP A 24 9.76 -1.44 -8.91
C ASP A 24 9.59 -2.77 -9.68
N ASN A 25 9.18 -3.83 -9.01
CA ASN A 25 8.87 -5.13 -9.63
C ASN A 25 7.68 -5.10 -10.60
N LEU A 26 6.83 -4.08 -10.57
CA LEU A 26 5.72 -3.92 -11.51
C LEU A 26 6.11 -3.14 -12.76
N LEU A 27 7.30 -2.55 -12.80
CA LEU A 27 7.79 -1.73 -13.92
C LEU A 27 8.53 -2.58 -14.96
N THR A 28 8.04 -3.76 -15.26
CA THR A 28 8.70 -4.73 -16.14
C THR A 28 8.66 -4.35 -17.63
N THR A 29 7.72 -3.49 -18.01
CA THR A 29 7.55 -3.05 -19.40
C THR A 29 7.42 -1.52 -19.48
N PRO A 30 7.96 -0.85 -20.52
CA PRO A 30 7.94 0.61 -20.62
C PRO A 30 6.54 1.22 -20.50
N TRP A 31 5.56 0.69 -21.23
CA TRP A 31 4.20 1.23 -21.22
C TRP A 31 3.51 1.14 -19.84
N VAL A 32 3.82 0.10 -19.04
CA VAL A 32 3.31 -0.02 -17.66
C VAL A 32 3.93 1.06 -16.78
N SER A 33 5.23 1.32 -16.95
CA SER A 33 5.93 2.39 -16.23
C SER A 33 5.30 3.76 -16.54
N ASP A 34 5.02 4.04 -17.82
CA ASP A 34 4.41 5.30 -18.24
C ASP A 34 2.99 5.44 -17.70
N LEU A 35 2.19 4.37 -17.74
CA LEU A 35 0.84 4.36 -17.17
C LEU A 35 0.86 4.61 -15.66
N MET A 36 1.78 3.99 -14.92
CA MET A 36 1.91 4.21 -13.48
C MET A 36 2.31 5.66 -13.16
N ARG A 37 3.24 6.24 -13.92
CA ARG A 37 3.64 7.65 -13.75
C ARG A 37 2.50 8.62 -14.05
N LEU A 38 1.72 8.38 -15.11
CA LEU A 38 0.54 9.18 -15.44
C LEU A 38 -0.51 9.15 -14.32
N ASN A 39 -0.59 8.05 -13.56
CA ASN A 39 -1.48 7.91 -12.40
C ASN A 39 -0.85 8.40 -11.09
N LYS A 40 0.06 9.36 -11.12
CA LYS A 40 0.73 9.93 -9.94
C LYS A 40 1.38 8.87 -9.05
N SER A 41 1.97 7.81 -9.65
CA SER A 41 2.63 6.78 -8.87
C SER A 41 4.09 7.11 -8.64
N PHE A 42 4.59 6.87 -7.43
CA PHE A 42 6.01 6.91 -7.12
C PHE A 42 6.56 5.50 -6.85
N ILE A 43 7.84 5.32 -7.12
CA ILE A 43 8.46 4.00 -7.13
C ILE A 43 9.04 3.68 -5.75
N VAL A 44 8.65 2.53 -5.21
CA VAL A 44 9.26 1.94 -4.01
C VAL A 44 10.31 0.92 -4.45
N LYS A 45 11.58 1.18 -4.12
CA LYS A 45 12.70 0.27 -4.42
C LYS A 45 12.61 -0.97 -3.53
N ARG A 46 12.33 -2.12 -4.14
CA ARG A 46 12.27 -3.44 -3.48
C ARG A 46 13.41 -4.36 -3.90
N SER A 47 14.12 -4.01 -4.96
CA SER A 47 15.24 -4.78 -5.53
C SER A 47 16.53 -4.68 -4.73
N GLU A 48 16.59 -3.85 -3.71
CA GLU A 48 17.76 -3.68 -2.86
C GLU A 48 18.04 -4.92 -2.02
N THR A 49 19.28 -5.39 -2.03
CA THR A 49 19.66 -6.67 -1.41
C THR A 49 20.48 -6.53 -0.12
N THR A 50 21.17 -5.41 0.08
CA THR A 50 21.98 -5.20 1.28
C THR A 50 21.22 -4.46 2.36
N LYS A 51 21.45 -4.81 3.63
CA LYS A 51 20.81 -4.11 4.77
C LYS A 51 21.01 -2.59 4.72
N ARG A 52 22.21 -2.15 4.28
CA ARG A 52 22.55 -0.72 4.20
C ARG A 52 21.76 -0.02 3.08
N SER A 53 21.65 -0.63 1.91
CA SER A 53 20.89 -0.06 0.78
C SER A 53 19.38 -0.05 1.07
N ILE A 54 18.85 -1.12 1.67
CA ILE A 54 17.45 -1.19 2.11
C ILE A 54 17.14 -0.07 3.11
N PHE A 55 17.99 0.11 4.13
CA PHE A 55 17.79 1.17 5.12
C PHE A 55 17.85 2.57 4.48
N LYS A 56 18.82 2.81 3.58
CA LYS A 56 18.91 4.08 2.84
C LYS A 56 17.67 4.33 2.00
N ALA A 57 17.23 3.35 1.19
CA ALA A 57 16.03 3.47 0.37
C ALA A 57 14.77 3.74 1.21
N SER A 58 14.66 3.05 2.37
CA SER A 58 13.54 3.28 3.30
C SER A 58 13.57 4.68 3.92
N LYS A 59 14.74 5.20 4.24
CA LYS A 59 14.89 6.56 4.78
C LYS A 59 14.57 7.63 3.73
N ASP A 60 15.05 7.44 2.50
CA ASP A 60 14.78 8.35 1.38
C ASP A 60 13.26 8.36 1.06
N LEU A 61 12.62 7.17 1.09
CA LEU A 61 11.19 7.03 0.91
C LEU A 61 10.39 7.72 2.03
N SER A 62 10.79 7.54 3.29
CA SER A 62 10.16 8.20 4.43
C SER A 62 10.23 9.72 4.33
N ALA A 63 11.39 10.25 3.93
CA ALA A 63 11.58 11.70 3.71
C ALA A 63 10.71 12.21 2.56
N TYR A 64 10.64 11.48 1.44
CA TYR A 64 9.77 11.81 0.30
C TYR A 64 8.29 11.88 0.73
N ILE A 65 7.80 10.86 1.43
CA ILE A 65 6.42 10.79 1.90
C ILE A 65 6.10 11.98 2.82
N HIS A 66 6.98 12.25 3.78
CA HIS A 66 6.79 13.36 4.71
C HIS A 66 6.72 14.69 3.94
N HIS A 67 7.69 14.99 3.08
CA HIS A 67 7.72 16.22 2.27
C HIS A 67 6.47 16.33 1.37
N THR A 68 6.06 15.25 0.70
CA THR A 68 4.87 15.25 -0.15
C THR A 68 3.61 15.63 0.64
N ILE A 69 3.47 15.12 1.86
CA ILE A 69 2.29 15.40 2.70
C ILE A 69 2.36 16.81 3.31
N THR A 70 3.50 17.18 3.91
CA THR A 70 3.61 18.42 4.69
C THR A 70 3.83 19.66 3.84
N ASP A 71 4.69 19.58 2.84
CA ASP A 71 5.09 20.73 2.04
C ASP A 71 4.26 20.86 0.77
N ASN A 72 4.04 19.75 0.06
CA ASN A 72 3.26 19.75 -1.19
C ASN A 72 1.74 19.62 -0.95
N GLN A 73 1.30 19.36 0.28
CA GLN A 73 -0.11 19.14 0.65
C GLN A 73 -0.81 18.09 -0.22
N GLN A 74 -0.05 17.07 -0.63
CA GLN A 74 -0.54 16.00 -1.50
C GLN A 74 -0.75 14.72 -0.68
N SER A 75 -1.95 14.13 -0.79
CA SER A 75 -2.26 12.86 -0.13
C SER A 75 -1.56 11.68 -0.81
N ILE A 76 -1.17 10.69 -0.01
CA ILE A 76 -0.49 9.48 -0.48
C ILE A 76 -1.33 8.25 -0.11
N TRP A 77 -1.47 7.31 -1.05
CA TRP A 77 -2.01 5.98 -0.82
C TRP A 77 -0.88 4.95 -0.71
N ILE A 78 -0.89 4.20 0.38
CA ILE A 78 0.04 3.09 0.59
C ILE A 78 -0.74 1.86 1.06
N ALA A 79 -0.53 0.70 0.41
CA ALA A 79 -1.06 -0.56 0.91
C ALA A 79 -0.43 -0.93 2.26
N GLN A 80 -1.23 -1.38 3.19
CA GLN A 80 -0.81 -1.65 4.59
C GLN A 80 0.21 -2.78 4.74
N ARG A 81 0.37 -3.64 3.71
CA ARG A 81 1.38 -4.71 3.66
C ARG A 81 1.76 -5.04 2.21
N GLU A 82 2.83 -5.80 2.07
CA GLU A 82 3.21 -6.36 0.77
C GLU A 82 2.31 -7.51 0.33
N GLY A 83 2.16 -7.65 -0.98
CA GLY A 83 1.36 -8.70 -1.59
C GLY A 83 -0.14 -8.43 -1.53
N ARG A 84 -0.89 -9.41 -2.01
CA ARG A 84 -2.36 -9.38 -2.00
C ARG A 84 -2.88 -10.13 -0.78
N ALA A 85 -3.94 -9.62 -0.15
CA ALA A 85 -4.68 -10.39 0.83
C ALA A 85 -5.32 -11.61 0.15
N LYS A 86 -5.13 -12.81 0.73
CA LYS A 86 -5.57 -14.09 0.14
C LYS A 86 -6.60 -14.80 1.00
N ASP A 87 -6.59 -14.52 2.27
CA ASP A 87 -7.37 -15.16 3.33
C ASP A 87 -8.40 -14.22 3.98
N GLY A 88 -8.51 -12.99 3.49
CA GLY A 88 -9.39 -11.97 4.05
C GLY A 88 -8.91 -11.40 5.40
N LEU A 89 -7.75 -11.84 5.90
CA LEU A 89 -7.14 -11.32 7.13
C LEU A 89 -6.16 -10.20 6.79
N ASP A 90 -6.64 -8.97 6.87
CA ASP A 90 -5.80 -7.80 6.64
C ASP A 90 -5.17 -7.32 7.94
N LYS A 91 -3.83 -7.46 8.00
CA LYS A 91 -3.04 -6.97 9.13
C LYS A 91 -2.00 -5.99 8.62
N THR A 92 -1.96 -4.81 9.23
CA THR A 92 -0.94 -3.81 8.91
C THR A 92 0.44 -4.31 9.27
N ASN A 93 1.37 -4.20 8.34
CA ASN A 93 2.76 -4.59 8.59
C ASN A 93 3.48 -3.53 9.43
N PRO A 94 3.97 -3.87 10.65
CA PRO A 94 4.71 -2.92 11.49
C PRO A 94 5.96 -2.35 10.82
N ALA A 95 6.55 -3.07 9.86
CA ALA A 95 7.71 -2.58 9.11
C ALA A 95 7.37 -1.38 8.23
N LEU A 96 6.14 -1.32 7.68
CA LEU A 96 5.65 -0.15 6.95
C LEU A 96 5.60 1.08 7.88
N ILE A 97 5.04 0.90 9.06
CA ILE A 97 4.96 1.99 10.05
C ILE A 97 6.37 2.41 10.51
N SER A 98 7.25 1.44 10.76
CA SER A 98 8.66 1.74 11.09
C SER A 98 9.34 2.55 9.99
N MET A 99 9.08 2.24 8.73
CA MET A 99 9.59 3.01 7.59
C MET A 99 9.05 4.44 7.60
N LEU A 100 7.74 4.64 7.81
CA LEU A 100 7.15 5.99 7.89
C LEU A 100 7.77 6.83 9.00
N LEU A 101 8.14 6.21 10.13
CA LEU A 101 8.75 6.90 11.27
C LEU A 101 10.24 7.22 11.09
N LEU A 102 10.94 6.76 10.04
CA LEU A 102 12.37 6.99 9.85
C LEU A 102 12.73 8.47 9.65
N ASN A 103 11.80 9.29 9.15
CA ASN A 103 12.00 10.73 8.99
C ASN A 103 11.64 11.54 10.25
N LYS A 104 11.09 10.89 11.28
CA LYS A 104 10.75 11.56 12.53
C LYS A 104 12.00 12.09 13.23
N GLU A 105 12.02 13.35 13.58
CA GLU A 105 13.07 13.93 14.39
C GLU A 105 13.10 13.30 15.79
N LYS A 106 14.30 13.22 16.39
CA LYS A 106 14.46 12.64 17.71
C LYS A 106 13.68 13.37 18.80
N THR A 107 13.51 14.68 18.66
CA THR A 107 12.82 15.56 19.60
C THR A 107 11.29 15.52 19.45
N THR A 108 10.78 15.07 18.31
CA THR A 108 9.34 14.99 18.04
C THR A 108 8.78 13.69 18.62
N SER A 109 7.67 13.75 19.33
CA SER A 109 6.97 12.55 19.79
C SER A 109 6.37 11.75 18.61
N ILE A 110 6.07 10.48 18.80
CA ILE A 110 5.38 9.68 17.77
C ILE A 110 4.01 10.29 17.48
N SER A 111 3.27 10.68 18.51
CA SER A 111 1.93 11.26 18.36
C SER A 111 1.94 12.56 17.57
N ASP A 112 2.91 13.46 17.84
CA ASP A 112 3.04 14.71 17.09
C ASP A 112 3.42 14.46 15.62
N TYR A 113 4.29 13.49 15.36
CA TYR A 113 4.67 13.12 14.00
C TYR A 113 3.50 12.50 13.24
N LEU A 114 2.71 11.63 13.88
CA LEU A 114 1.49 11.07 13.29
C LEU A 114 0.46 12.16 12.97
N ALA A 115 0.36 13.18 13.81
CA ALA A 115 -0.51 14.33 13.53
C ALA A 115 -0.05 15.12 12.29
N GLN A 116 1.27 15.21 12.04
CA GLN A 116 1.81 15.86 10.83
C GLN A 116 1.48 15.09 9.56
N ILE A 117 1.68 13.77 9.55
CA ILE A 117 1.43 12.92 8.36
C ILE A 117 -0.03 12.47 8.22
N ASN A 118 -0.84 12.66 9.23
CA ASN A 118 -2.29 12.47 9.26
C ASN A 118 -2.76 11.16 8.64
N ILE A 119 -2.38 10.02 9.25
CA ILE A 119 -2.74 8.68 8.75
C ILE A 119 -4.25 8.48 8.88
N ILE A 120 -4.89 8.13 7.76
CA ILE A 120 -6.32 7.78 7.68
C ILE A 120 -6.41 6.33 7.23
N PRO A 121 -6.79 5.38 8.09
CA PRO A 121 -7.07 4.01 7.66
C PRO A 121 -8.26 3.99 6.70
N VAL A 122 -8.17 3.11 5.68
CA VAL A 122 -9.24 2.93 4.70
C VAL A 122 -9.58 1.45 4.62
N ALA A 123 -10.82 1.10 4.93
CA ALA A 123 -11.34 -0.25 4.80
C ALA A 123 -12.03 -0.41 3.44
N ILE A 124 -11.71 -1.49 2.74
CA ILE A 124 -12.32 -1.82 1.44
C ILE A 124 -12.78 -3.27 1.47
N SER A 125 -14.06 -3.51 1.19
CA SER A 125 -14.59 -4.86 1.04
C SER A 125 -15.33 -5.04 -0.28
N TYR A 126 -15.20 -6.23 -0.84
CA TYR A 126 -15.79 -6.63 -2.12
C TYR A 126 -16.77 -7.76 -1.87
N GLU A 127 -17.95 -7.72 -2.52
CA GLU A 127 -18.89 -8.83 -2.46
C GLU A 127 -18.33 -10.09 -3.14
N PHE A 128 -17.60 -9.92 -4.24
CA PHE A 128 -16.88 -10.98 -4.95
C PHE A 128 -15.44 -10.59 -5.21
N ASP A 129 -14.52 -11.54 -5.03
CA ASP A 129 -13.12 -11.37 -5.44
C ASP A 129 -12.91 -12.03 -6.82
N PRO A 130 -12.65 -11.25 -7.88
CA PRO A 130 -12.42 -11.83 -9.22
C PRO A 130 -11.22 -12.78 -9.30
N CYS A 131 -10.34 -12.76 -8.29
CA CYS A 131 -9.12 -13.58 -8.22
C CYS A 131 -9.21 -14.71 -7.16
N ASP A 132 -10.40 -14.99 -6.61
CA ASP A 132 -10.61 -15.94 -5.51
C ASP A 132 -10.04 -17.34 -5.82
N GLN A 133 -10.34 -17.90 -7.00
CA GLN A 133 -9.84 -19.20 -7.43
C GLN A 133 -8.31 -19.23 -7.51
N GLN A 134 -7.68 -18.17 -8.04
CA GLN A 134 -6.21 -18.12 -8.14
C GLN A 134 -5.57 -18.01 -6.76
N LYS A 135 -6.18 -17.23 -5.87
CA LYS A 135 -5.75 -17.09 -4.48
C LYS A 135 -5.89 -18.41 -3.72
N ALA A 136 -6.99 -19.13 -3.92
CA ALA A 136 -7.21 -20.44 -3.32
C ALA A 136 -6.17 -21.48 -3.80
N VAL A 137 -5.88 -21.52 -5.10
CA VAL A 137 -4.84 -22.40 -5.67
C VAL A 137 -3.46 -22.07 -5.10
N GLU A 138 -3.12 -20.78 -4.98
CA GLU A 138 -1.84 -20.38 -4.38
C GLU A 138 -1.73 -20.81 -2.91
N LEU A 139 -2.79 -20.63 -2.11
CA LEU A 139 -2.81 -21.06 -0.71
C LEU A 139 -2.70 -22.58 -0.58
N ALA A 140 -3.51 -23.32 -1.31
CA ALA A 140 -3.49 -24.78 -1.28
C ALA A 140 -2.12 -25.36 -1.74
N THR A 141 -1.50 -24.74 -2.75
CA THR A 141 -0.16 -25.13 -3.20
C THR A 141 0.88 -24.88 -2.13
N LYS A 142 0.86 -23.69 -1.50
CA LYS A 142 1.78 -23.38 -0.40
C LYS A 142 1.60 -24.30 0.80
N GLU A 143 0.38 -24.67 1.14
CA GLU A 143 0.09 -25.59 2.23
C GLU A 143 0.61 -27.00 1.94
N SER A 144 0.50 -27.47 0.68
CA SER A 144 0.90 -28.82 0.30
C SER A 144 2.40 -28.98 0.00
N THR A 145 3.05 -27.95 -0.58
CA THR A 145 4.44 -28.02 -1.06
C THR A 145 5.42 -27.13 -0.30
N GLY A 146 4.91 -26.26 0.56
CA GLY A 146 5.69 -25.24 1.30
C GLY A 146 5.99 -23.98 0.51
N GLU A 147 5.84 -23.98 -0.81
CA GLU A 147 6.14 -22.84 -1.68
C GLU A 147 5.16 -22.72 -2.86
N TYR A 148 5.11 -21.55 -3.46
CA TYR A 148 4.39 -21.29 -4.69
C TYR A 148 5.23 -20.44 -5.62
N ASN A 149 5.57 -21.00 -6.78
CA ASN A 149 6.31 -20.30 -7.82
C ASN A 149 5.33 -19.66 -8.81
N LYS A 150 5.32 -18.33 -8.84
CA LYS A 150 4.48 -17.59 -9.77
C LYS A 150 4.87 -17.88 -11.22
N LYS A 151 3.86 -18.02 -12.08
CA LYS A 151 4.05 -18.12 -13.53
C LYS A 151 4.36 -16.74 -14.13
N ASP A 152 4.97 -16.77 -15.33
CA ASP A 152 5.20 -15.53 -16.08
C ASP A 152 3.91 -14.76 -16.28
N ASN A 153 3.97 -13.44 -16.07
CA ASN A 153 2.84 -12.51 -16.19
C ASN A 153 1.65 -12.75 -15.24
N GLU A 154 1.80 -13.60 -14.21
CA GLU A 154 0.70 -13.91 -13.29
C GLU A 154 0.21 -12.66 -12.56
N ASP A 155 1.12 -11.78 -12.14
CA ASP A 155 0.74 -10.53 -11.49
C ASP A 155 -0.02 -9.59 -12.43
N LEU A 156 0.39 -9.48 -13.69
CA LEU A 156 -0.31 -8.69 -14.71
C LEU A 156 -1.70 -9.24 -15.01
N ASN A 157 -1.81 -10.56 -15.18
CA ASN A 157 -3.09 -11.24 -15.39
C ASN A 157 -4.04 -11.04 -14.21
N SER A 158 -3.52 -11.06 -12.98
CA SER A 158 -4.31 -10.81 -11.77
C SER A 158 -4.78 -9.36 -11.67
N ILE A 159 -3.94 -8.40 -12.05
CA ILE A 159 -4.33 -6.99 -12.12
C ILE A 159 -5.45 -6.81 -13.13
N THR A 160 -5.28 -7.36 -14.33
CA THR A 160 -6.29 -7.29 -15.41
C THR A 160 -7.62 -7.92 -14.98
N ARG A 161 -7.56 -9.13 -14.38
CA ARG A 161 -8.76 -9.80 -13.87
C ARG A 161 -9.41 -9.01 -12.73
N GLY A 162 -8.60 -8.45 -11.82
CA GLY A 162 -9.08 -7.58 -10.75
C GLY A 162 -9.77 -6.32 -11.28
N LEU A 163 -9.31 -5.74 -12.37
CA LEU A 163 -9.95 -4.56 -12.99
C LEU A 163 -11.23 -4.91 -13.74
N LEU A 164 -11.22 -5.95 -14.57
CA LEU A 164 -12.32 -6.30 -15.47
C LEU A 164 -13.37 -7.22 -14.83
N GLY A 165 -13.00 -8.03 -13.85
CA GLY A 165 -13.85 -9.03 -13.24
C GLY A 165 -14.99 -8.43 -12.41
N GLN A 166 -16.05 -9.19 -12.26
CA GLN A 166 -17.21 -8.81 -11.46
C GLN A 166 -16.84 -8.78 -9.98
N LYS A 167 -17.24 -7.72 -9.28
CA LYS A 167 -16.93 -7.49 -7.85
C LYS A 167 -18.18 -7.42 -6.98
N GLY A 168 -19.37 -7.36 -7.62
CA GLY A 168 -20.61 -7.09 -6.91
C GLY A 168 -20.59 -5.71 -6.24
N ARG A 169 -21.11 -5.62 -5.05
CA ARG A 169 -21.08 -4.39 -4.25
C ARG A 169 -19.67 -4.20 -3.66
N ILE A 170 -19.22 -2.95 -3.66
CA ILE A 170 -17.95 -2.54 -3.06
C ILE A 170 -18.27 -1.57 -1.94
N HIS A 171 -17.76 -1.84 -0.76
CA HIS A 171 -17.84 -0.92 0.37
C HIS A 171 -16.46 -0.32 0.61
N LEU A 172 -16.42 1.01 0.65
CA LEU A 172 -15.22 1.80 0.92
C LEU A 172 -15.51 2.74 2.08
N GLU A 173 -14.74 2.63 3.15
CA GLU A 173 -14.87 3.45 4.34
C GLU A 173 -13.55 4.15 4.66
N PHE A 174 -13.61 5.47 4.78
CA PHE A 174 -12.52 6.29 5.31
C PHE A 174 -12.72 6.43 6.83
N CYS A 175 -11.86 5.78 7.58
CA CYS A 175 -11.90 5.84 9.04
C CYS A 175 -11.44 7.23 9.55
N PRO A 176 -11.71 7.56 10.80
CA PRO A 176 -11.16 8.77 11.41
C PRO A 176 -9.62 8.76 11.38
N PRO A 177 -9.00 9.95 11.31
CA PRO A 177 -7.55 10.04 11.41
C PRO A 177 -7.02 9.35 12.67
N LEU A 178 -5.94 8.60 12.51
CA LEU A 178 -5.32 7.86 13.60
C LEU A 178 -4.80 8.82 14.68
N LYS A 179 -5.32 8.71 15.89
CA LYS A 179 -4.94 9.51 17.05
C LYS A 179 -4.71 8.61 18.25
N GLY A 180 -3.71 8.92 19.04
CA GLY A 180 -3.42 8.17 20.26
C GLY A 180 -2.00 8.35 20.72
N ASN A 181 -1.72 7.85 21.91
CA ASN A 181 -0.36 7.75 22.44
C ASN A 181 0.18 6.38 22.12
N PHE A 182 1.12 6.32 21.19
CA PHE A 182 1.75 5.08 20.74
C PHE A 182 3.22 5.07 21.18
N GLU A 183 3.68 3.91 21.64
CA GLU A 183 5.07 3.75 22.06
C GLU A 183 5.97 3.30 20.91
N ASN A 184 5.41 2.55 19.95
CA ASN A 184 6.17 1.96 18.86
C ASN A 184 5.31 1.67 17.62
N SER A 185 5.96 1.24 16.54
CA SER A 185 5.30 0.92 15.26
C SER A 185 4.32 -0.26 15.34
N LYS A 186 4.50 -1.18 16.29
CA LYS A 186 3.61 -2.32 16.47
C LYS A 186 2.27 -1.87 17.05
N ASP A 187 2.30 -0.97 18.03
CA ASP A 187 1.08 -0.41 18.63
C ASP A 187 0.26 0.35 17.59
N ILE A 188 0.93 1.14 16.74
CA ILE A 188 0.31 1.85 15.62
C ILE A 188 -0.32 0.86 14.63
N SER A 189 0.41 -0.20 14.28
CA SER A 189 -0.08 -1.20 13.31
C SER A 189 -1.28 -2.01 13.81
N LEU A 190 -1.44 -2.13 15.12
CA LEU A 190 -2.60 -2.77 15.74
C LEU A 190 -3.82 -1.84 15.84
N ALA A 191 -3.60 -0.53 15.76
CA ALA A 191 -4.65 0.48 15.82
C ALA A 191 -5.23 0.83 14.43
N ILE A 192 -4.56 0.39 13.35
CA ILE A 192 -5.00 0.49 11.96
C ILE A 192 -5.83 -0.74 11.58
#